data_f52af82b07ad766fe8cf6d70e0953ce5
#
_entry.id   f52af82b07ad766fe8cf6d70e0953ce5
#
_cell.length_a   1.000
_cell.length_b   1.000
_cell.length_c   1.000
_cell.angle_alpha   90.00
_cell.angle_beta   90.00
_cell.angle_gamma   90.00
#
_symmetry.space_group_name_H-M   'P 1'
#
loop_
_entity.id
_entity.type
_entity.pdbx_description
1 polymer ?
#
loop_
_entity_poly.entity_id
_entity_poly.type
_entity_poly.pdbx_seq_one_letter_code
_entity_poly.pdbx_strand_id
1 'polypeptide(L)'
;MNAPADRSPTGPSPGGPAGTPSGGSAPSGFSPGFRGRARQVADRLPPGQYPTESFPVLSAGPTPRIDPDAWRFTVTTETGAAHTWTWAQTMALPQEDTVRDIHCVTRWSKFGTRWRGVPLDVFLADVDTAATHAVVSSYGGYTTNLPLADLRGGKAWLVHTYDGFALSPEHGGPARLLVPHLYFWKSAKWVRGLRLGLRDEPGFWESVGYHDYGDPWREQRVRGD
;
A
#
# COMPACT_ATOMS: atom_id res chain seq x y z
N MET A 1 -20.81 30.14 -54.25
CA MET A 1 -20.14 30.79 -55.42
C MET A 1 -18.73 30.21 -55.49
N ASN A 2 -18.52 29.48 -56.57
CA ASN A 2 -17.30 29.17 -57.33
C ASN A 2 -16.13 28.43 -56.61
N ALA A 3 -16.07 27.14 -56.90
CA ALA A 3 -14.84 26.53 -57.42
C ALA A 3 -14.60 27.02 -58.88
N PRO A 4 -13.42 26.83 -59.53
CA PRO A 4 -12.94 25.51 -59.91
C PRO A 4 -11.40 25.32 -60.13
N ALA A 5 -11.05 24.06 -60.38
CA ALA A 5 -10.27 23.38 -61.44
C ALA A 5 -8.76 23.30 -61.27
N ASP A 6 -8.21 22.10 -61.15
CA ASP A 6 -7.78 21.10 -62.12
C ASP A 6 -6.54 21.47 -62.96
N ARG A 7 -5.48 20.62 -62.85
CA ARG A 7 -4.68 20.05 -63.96
C ARG A 7 -3.45 19.24 -63.49
N SER A 8 -3.52 17.94 -63.73
CA SER A 8 -2.32 17.13 -64.02
C SER A 8 -1.85 17.36 -65.45
N PRO A 9 -0.59 17.07 -65.87
CA PRO A 9 -0.36 15.79 -66.50
C PRO A 9 1.07 15.16 -66.41
N THR A 10 1.09 13.87 -66.67
CA THR A 10 2.07 13.00 -67.38
C THR A 10 3.46 12.73 -66.92
N GLY A 11 3.75 11.40 -66.74
CA GLY A 11 5.07 10.80 -66.63
C GLY A 11 5.83 10.70 -67.99
N PRO A 12 7.01 10.02 -68.06
CA PRO A 12 7.10 8.55 -68.17
C PRO A 12 8.29 7.85 -67.48
N SER A 13 8.17 6.54 -67.29
CA SER A 13 9.28 5.59 -67.06
C SER A 13 10.10 5.33 -68.35
N PRO A 14 11.32 4.67 -68.36
CA PRO A 14 11.58 3.35 -67.76
C PRO A 14 13.08 3.09 -67.39
N GLY A 15 13.37 1.91 -66.75
CA GLY A 15 14.67 1.24 -66.83
C GLY A 15 15.21 0.71 -65.49
N GLY A 16 15.09 -0.63 -65.24
CA GLY A 16 15.81 -1.33 -64.23
C GLY A 16 17.27 -1.65 -64.65
N PRO A 17 18.07 -2.32 -63.83
CA PRO A 17 17.83 -3.71 -63.41
C PRO A 17 18.18 -4.06 -61.98
N ALA A 18 17.85 -5.30 -61.62
CA ALA A 18 18.00 -6.03 -60.37
C ALA A 18 19.34 -5.92 -59.66
N GLY A 19 19.26 -5.61 -58.35
CA GLY A 19 20.33 -5.86 -57.41
C GLY A 19 19.72 -6.60 -56.19
N THR A 20 20.20 -7.81 -55.99
CA THR A 20 19.90 -8.68 -54.82
C THR A 20 20.21 -7.98 -53.50
N PRO A 21 19.32 -7.92 -52.52
CA PRO A 21 19.71 -7.49 -51.17
C PRO A 21 20.25 -8.68 -50.39
N SER A 22 21.54 -8.57 -50.09
CA SER A 22 22.21 -9.35 -49.05
C SER A 22 21.51 -9.20 -47.69
N GLY A 23 21.38 -10.31 -46.98
CA GLY A 23 20.72 -10.40 -45.68
C GLY A 23 21.24 -9.41 -44.63
N GLY A 24 20.38 -8.49 -44.25
CA GLY A 24 20.52 -7.64 -43.08
C GLY A 24 19.89 -8.34 -41.88
N SER A 25 20.75 -8.89 -41.01
CA SER A 25 20.32 -9.36 -39.70
C SER A 25 19.64 -8.25 -38.95
N ALA A 26 18.39 -8.48 -38.52
CA ALA A 26 17.67 -7.57 -37.63
C ALA A 26 18.48 -7.39 -36.33
N PRO A 27 18.61 -6.16 -35.80
CA PRO A 27 19.25 -5.98 -34.51
C PRO A 27 18.33 -6.49 -33.39
N SER A 28 18.64 -7.66 -32.85
CA SER A 28 18.11 -8.16 -31.60
C SER A 28 18.76 -7.40 -30.44
N GLY A 29 18.43 -6.13 -30.31
CA GLY A 29 19.00 -5.23 -29.31
C GLY A 29 18.00 -4.89 -28.22
N PHE A 30 17.55 -5.87 -27.42
CA PHE A 30 17.03 -5.55 -26.10
C PHE A 30 18.22 -5.34 -25.15
N SER A 31 18.43 -4.08 -24.71
CA SER A 31 19.47 -3.74 -23.75
C SER A 31 19.37 -4.61 -22.49
N PRO A 32 20.49 -5.21 -22.01
CA PRO A 32 20.50 -6.04 -20.79
C PRO A 32 19.88 -5.37 -19.55
N GLY A 33 19.92 -4.04 -19.48
CA GLY A 33 19.29 -3.26 -18.39
C GLY A 33 17.77 -3.28 -18.38
N PHE A 34 17.10 -3.54 -19.51
CA PHE A 34 15.64 -3.62 -19.56
C PHE A 34 15.12 -4.95 -18.98
N ARG A 35 15.83 -6.05 -19.24
CA ARG A 35 15.54 -7.37 -18.67
C ARG A 35 15.79 -7.42 -17.18
N GLY A 36 16.83 -6.74 -16.68
CA GLY A 36 17.12 -6.65 -15.25
C GLY A 36 16.05 -5.91 -14.46
N ARG A 37 15.54 -4.79 -15.01
CA ARG A 37 14.47 -4.00 -14.37
C ARG A 37 13.14 -4.73 -14.35
N ALA A 38 12.76 -5.40 -15.43
CA ALA A 38 11.55 -6.20 -15.49
C ALA A 38 11.58 -7.39 -14.50
N ARG A 39 12.73 -8.03 -14.34
CA ARG A 39 12.92 -9.12 -13.36
C ARG A 39 12.85 -8.61 -11.93
N GLN A 40 13.49 -7.49 -11.60
CA GLN A 40 13.42 -6.88 -10.27
C GLN A 40 11.99 -6.48 -9.86
N VAL A 41 11.17 -6.02 -10.83
CA VAL A 41 9.75 -5.74 -10.58
C VAL A 41 8.97 -7.04 -10.34
N ALA A 42 9.24 -8.09 -11.14
CA ALA A 42 8.55 -9.37 -10.99
C ALA A 42 8.84 -10.03 -9.64
N ASP A 43 10.08 -9.95 -9.13
CA ASP A 43 10.48 -10.53 -7.84
C ASP A 43 9.85 -9.81 -6.63
N ARG A 44 9.34 -8.59 -6.81
CA ARG A 44 8.68 -7.77 -5.78
C ARG A 44 7.15 -7.75 -5.91
N LEU A 45 6.62 -8.39 -6.92
CA LEU A 45 5.20 -8.35 -7.25
C LEU A 45 4.52 -9.65 -6.81
N PRO A 46 3.67 -9.63 -5.79
CA PRO A 46 2.90 -10.81 -5.41
C PRO A 46 2.02 -11.32 -6.58
N PRO A 47 1.64 -12.62 -6.58
CA PRO A 47 0.80 -13.18 -7.62
C PRO A 47 -0.49 -12.36 -7.83
N GLY A 48 -0.94 -12.21 -9.08
CA GLY A 48 -2.17 -11.50 -9.43
C GLY A 48 -2.15 -9.99 -9.20
N GLN A 49 -0.99 -9.39 -8.87
CA GLN A 49 -0.82 -7.92 -8.70
C GLN A 49 -0.25 -7.27 -9.95
N TYR A 50 -0.47 -5.96 -10.10
CA TYR A 50 0.20 -5.11 -11.08
C TYR A 50 0.84 -3.88 -10.41
N PRO A 51 1.98 -3.38 -10.91
CA PRO A 51 2.63 -2.20 -10.33
C PRO A 51 1.88 -0.92 -10.70
N THR A 52 1.87 0.07 -9.79
CA THR A 52 1.33 1.41 -10.02
C THR A 52 2.22 2.50 -9.46
N GLU A 53 2.29 3.63 -10.17
CA GLU A 53 2.93 4.84 -9.66
C GLU A 53 1.95 5.71 -8.84
N SER A 54 0.66 5.55 -9.04
CA SER A 54 -0.35 6.25 -8.27
C SER A 54 -0.51 5.66 -6.86
N PHE A 55 -1.08 6.45 -5.96
CA PHE A 55 -1.53 5.97 -4.65
C PHE A 55 -3.06 6.09 -4.60
N PRO A 56 -3.82 5.06 -5.05
CA PRO A 56 -5.27 5.15 -5.10
C PRO A 56 -5.89 5.36 -3.72
N VAL A 57 -6.91 6.23 -3.66
CA VAL A 57 -7.69 6.44 -2.45
C VAL A 57 -8.87 5.47 -2.45
N LEU A 58 -8.86 4.52 -1.53
CA LEU A 58 -9.95 3.58 -1.27
C LEU A 58 -10.38 3.71 0.19
N SER A 59 -11.67 3.72 0.46
CA SER A 59 -12.21 3.87 1.81
C SER A 59 -13.52 3.11 1.97
N ALA A 60 -13.75 2.56 3.18
CA ALA A 60 -14.99 1.90 3.55
C ALA A 60 -16.09 2.89 3.98
N GLY A 61 -15.79 4.19 4.04
CA GLY A 61 -16.71 5.23 4.46
C GLY A 61 -16.15 6.63 4.18
N PRO A 62 -16.84 7.69 4.64
CA PRO A 62 -16.38 9.07 4.44
C PRO A 62 -15.06 9.34 5.16
N THR A 63 -14.27 10.25 4.61
CA THR A 63 -13.04 10.73 5.24
C THR A 63 -13.36 11.58 6.46
N PRO A 64 -12.98 11.17 7.69
CA PRO A 64 -13.22 11.97 8.88
C PRO A 64 -12.28 13.18 8.91
N ARG A 65 -12.75 14.26 9.51
CA ARG A 65 -11.89 15.38 9.88
C ARG A 65 -11.46 15.19 11.33
N ILE A 66 -10.17 14.99 11.54
CA ILE A 66 -9.59 14.73 12.85
C ILE A 66 -8.63 15.85 13.19
N ASP A 67 -8.94 16.56 14.25
CA ASP A 67 -8.05 17.55 14.84
C ASP A 67 -6.89 16.81 15.55
N PRO A 68 -5.63 17.09 15.22
CA PRO A 68 -4.50 16.50 15.93
C PRO A 68 -4.52 16.73 17.44
N ASP A 69 -5.02 17.86 17.92
CA ASP A 69 -5.12 18.13 19.35
C ASP A 69 -6.15 17.23 20.06
N ALA A 70 -7.18 16.79 19.33
CA ALA A 70 -8.17 15.83 19.80
C ALA A 70 -7.79 14.37 19.54
N TRP A 71 -6.77 14.14 18.69
CA TRP A 71 -6.35 12.78 18.34
C TRP A 71 -5.69 12.07 19.52
N ARG A 72 -6.04 10.79 19.70
CA ARG A 72 -5.48 9.89 20.70
C ARG A 72 -5.26 8.53 20.09
N PHE A 73 -4.20 7.86 20.52
CA PHE A 73 -3.96 6.45 20.24
C PHE A 73 -3.96 5.68 21.56
N THR A 74 -4.76 4.63 21.67
CA THR A 74 -4.93 3.86 22.89
C THR A 74 -4.64 2.38 22.62
N VAL A 75 -3.80 1.77 23.45
CA VAL A 75 -3.64 0.32 23.52
C VAL A 75 -4.37 -0.16 24.76
N THR A 76 -5.38 -1.02 24.58
CA THR A 76 -6.13 -1.65 25.67
C THR A 76 -5.81 -3.12 25.70
N THR A 77 -5.35 -3.63 26.85
CA THR A 77 -5.03 -5.05 27.05
C THR A 77 -6.29 -5.90 27.24
N GLU A 78 -6.14 -7.22 27.18
CA GLU A 78 -7.19 -8.20 27.48
C GLU A 78 -7.67 -8.13 28.94
N THR A 79 -6.88 -7.55 29.83
CA THR A 79 -7.25 -7.32 31.24
C THR A 79 -7.98 -5.99 31.44
N GLY A 80 -8.08 -5.16 30.41
CA GLY A 80 -8.70 -3.83 30.46
C GLY A 80 -7.76 -2.70 30.83
N ALA A 81 -6.47 -2.96 31.08
CA ALA A 81 -5.49 -1.89 31.25
C ALA A 81 -5.34 -1.09 29.96
N ALA A 82 -5.27 0.23 30.07
CA ALA A 82 -5.24 1.13 28.90
C ALA A 82 -4.07 2.09 28.97
N HIS A 83 -3.31 2.15 27.89
CA HIS A 83 -2.21 3.08 27.68
C HIS A 83 -2.61 4.03 26.55
N THR A 84 -2.60 5.33 26.81
CA THR A 84 -3.07 6.34 25.84
C THR A 84 -2.00 7.40 25.59
N TRP A 85 -1.79 7.72 24.32
CA TRP A 85 -0.89 8.78 23.86
C TRP A 85 -1.68 9.86 23.14
N THR A 86 -1.41 11.11 23.47
CA THR A 86 -1.83 12.27 22.72
C THR A 86 -0.98 12.42 21.45
N TRP A 87 -1.40 13.28 20.53
CA TRP A 87 -0.58 13.62 19.35
C TRP A 87 0.81 14.12 19.74
N ALA A 88 0.89 15.07 20.67
CA ALA A 88 2.16 15.62 21.13
C ALA A 88 3.08 14.56 21.75
N GLN A 89 2.51 13.65 22.57
CA GLN A 89 3.27 12.52 23.14
C GLN A 89 3.75 11.57 22.05
N THR A 90 2.90 11.25 21.06
CA THR A 90 3.28 10.38 19.92
C THR A 90 4.41 11.01 19.10
N MET A 91 4.36 12.31 18.85
CA MET A 91 5.41 13.01 18.10
C MET A 91 6.73 13.11 18.87
N ALA A 92 6.71 12.99 20.19
CA ALA A 92 7.91 12.95 21.04
C ALA A 92 8.56 11.55 21.18
N LEU A 93 7.86 10.49 20.74
CA LEU A 93 8.41 9.14 20.71
C LEU A 93 9.50 8.98 19.65
N PRO A 94 10.37 7.96 19.73
CA PRO A 94 11.34 7.62 18.69
C PRO A 94 10.66 7.47 17.32
N GLN A 95 11.09 8.27 16.35
CA GLN A 95 10.57 8.28 14.97
C GLN A 95 11.50 7.48 14.06
N GLU A 96 10.92 6.73 13.13
CA GLU A 96 11.65 5.96 12.13
C GLU A 96 11.20 6.34 10.71
N ASP A 97 12.18 6.49 9.80
CA ASP A 97 11.94 6.57 8.36
C ASP A 97 12.06 5.16 7.77
N THR A 98 11.04 4.72 7.06
CA THR A 98 11.02 3.38 6.48
C THR A 98 10.56 3.41 5.03
N VAL A 99 11.14 2.53 4.20
CA VAL A 99 10.76 2.35 2.79
C VAL A 99 10.16 0.97 2.64
N ARG A 100 8.92 0.90 2.18
CA ARG A 100 8.17 -0.36 2.05
C ARG A 100 7.41 -0.42 0.74
N ASP A 101 7.21 -1.63 0.26
CA ASP A 101 6.23 -1.92 -0.78
C ASP A 101 4.87 -2.15 -0.13
N ILE A 102 3.80 -1.73 -0.79
CA ILE A 102 2.43 -1.93 -0.31
C ILE A 102 1.59 -2.61 -1.38
N HIS A 103 0.70 -3.50 -0.96
CA HIS A 103 -0.10 -4.35 -1.84
C HIS A 103 -1.57 -4.24 -1.48
N CYS A 104 -2.41 -3.86 -2.44
CA CYS A 104 -3.86 -3.76 -2.22
C CYS A 104 -4.58 -5.02 -2.70
N VAL A 105 -5.63 -5.43 -2.00
CA VAL A 105 -6.50 -6.52 -2.43
C VAL A 105 -7.11 -6.28 -3.80
N THR A 106 -7.29 -5.03 -4.21
CA THR A 106 -7.76 -4.62 -5.54
C THR A 106 -6.67 -4.71 -6.62
N ARG A 107 -5.63 -5.50 -6.35
CA ARG A 107 -4.59 -5.97 -7.28
C ARG A 107 -3.51 -4.97 -7.66
N TRP A 108 -3.45 -3.78 -7.12
CA TRP A 108 -2.32 -2.89 -7.35
C TRP A 108 -1.25 -3.03 -6.27
N SER A 109 -0.01 -2.84 -6.67
CA SER A 109 1.16 -2.75 -5.78
C SER A 109 1.92 -1.47 -6.07
N LYS A 110 2.31 -0.75 -5.02
CA LYS A 110 3.15 0.43 -5.11
C LYS A 110 4.46 0.18 -4.39
N PHE A 111 5.56 0.34 -5.12
CA PHE A 111 6.90 0.05 -4.64
C PHE A 111 7.60 1.28 -4.06
N GLY A 112 8.48 1.04 -3.08
CA GLY A 112 9.37 2.05 -2.56
C GLY A 112 8.66 3.21 -1.87
N THR A 113 7.50 2.98 -1.27
CA THR A 113 6.75 4.00 -0.55
C THR A 113 7.50 4.42 0.70
N ARG A 114 7.73 5.73 0.86
CA ARG A 114 8.48 6.30 1.98
C ARG A 114 7.56 6.80 3.07
N TRP A 115 7.76 6.30 4.27
CA TRP A 115 6.95 6.60 5.44
C TRP A 115 7.81 7.07 6.60
N ARG A 116 7.23 7.93 7.44
CA ARG A 116 7.79 8.28 8.74
C ARG A 116 6.74 8.11 9.81
N GLY A 117 7.15 7.52 10.94
CA GLY A 117 6.27 7.27 12.07
C GLY A 117 6.97 6.59 13.22
N VAL A 118 6.19 6.12 14.18
CA VAL A 118 6.66 5.42 15.37
C VAL A 118 6.50 3.90 15.16
N PRO A 119 7.55 3.07 15.32
CA PRO A 119 7.39 1.62 15.36
C PRO A 119 6.39 1.19 16.43
N LEU A 120 5.52 0.23 16.11
CA LEU A 120 4.52 -0.27 17.09
C LEU A 120 5.19 -0.90 18.33
N ASP A 121 6.41 -1.41 18.18
CA ASP A 121 7.22 -1.91 19.30
C ASP A 121 7.38 -0.88 20.42
N VAL A 122 7.48 0.41 20.08
CA VAL A 122 7.62 1.51 21.06
C VAL A 122 6.35 1.64 21.92
N PHE A 123 5.16 1.51 21.32
CA PHE A 123 3.90 1.54 22.06
C PHE A 123 3.63 0.26 22.87
N LEU A 124 4.24 -0.83 22.46
CA LEU A 124 4.01 -2.16 23.05
C LEU A 124 5.14 -2.58 24.00
N ALA A 125 6.18 -1.75 24.18
CA ALA A 125 7.37 -2.10 24.98
C ALA A 125 7.02 -2.39 26.45
N ASP A 126 6.20 -1.54 27.06
CA ASP A 126 5.81 -1.62 28.46
C ASP A 126 4.38 -2.15 28.67
N VAL A 127 3.83 -2.81 27.64
CA VAL A 127 2.48 -3.41 27.71
C VAL A 127 2.61 -4.86 28.11
N ASP A 128 2.27 -5.15 29.39
CA ASP A 128 2.15 -6.52 29.89
C ASP A 128 0.85 -7.14 29.37
N THR A 129 0.96 -8.22 28.61
CA THR A 129 -0.18 -8.86 27.93
C THR A 129 0.11 -10.30 27.57
N ALA A 130 -0.87 -11.17 27.78
CA ALA A 130 -0.92 -12.53 27.26
C ALA A 130 -1.64 -12.63 25.92
N ALA A 131 -2.06 -11.51 25.34
CA ALA A 131 -2.80 -11.46 24.08
C ALA A 131 -1.99 -12.04 22.92
N THR A 132 -2.69 -12.71 22.02
CA THR A 132 -2.15 -13.27 20.78
C THR A 132 -2.59 -12.50 19.54
N HIS A 133 -3.66 -11.71 19.64
CA HIS A 133 -4.27 -10.94 18.56
C HIS A 133 -4.57 -9.51 18.99
N ALA A 134 -4.81 -8.66 18.01
CA ALA A 134 -5.27 -7.30 18.20
C ALA A 134 -6.38 -6.95 17.23
N VAL A 135 -7.38 -6.21 17.69
CA VAL A 135 -8.32 -5.50 16.83
C VAL A 135 -7.89 -4.05 16.77
N VAL A 136 -7.57 -3.60 15.57
CA VAL A 136 -7.27 -2.19 15.27
C VAL A 136 -8.57 -1.44 15.09
N SER A 137 -8.70 -0.26 15.67
CA SER A 137 -9.86 0.62 15.51
C SER A 137 -9.47 1.98 14.93
N SER A 138 -10.38 2.54 14.12
CA SER A 138 -10.24 3.84 13.45
C SER A 138 -11.28 4.84 13.93
N TYR A 139 -11.01 6.13 13.81
CA TYR A 139 -11.96 7.21 14.12
C TYR A 139 -13.25 7.15 13.26
N GLY A 140 -13.17 6.58 12.05
CA GLY A 140 -14.33 6.36 11.17
C GLY A 140 -15.15 5.10 11.47
N GLY A 141 -14.83 4.39 12.56
CA GLY A 141 -15.53 3.14 12.94
C GLY A 141 -15.02 1.90 12.21
N TYR A 142 -14.05 2.03 11.30
CA TYR A 142 -13.41 0.89 10.64
C TYR A 142 -12.59 0.07 11.65
N THR A 143 -12.61 -1.25 11.50
CA THR A 143 -11.80 -2.18 12.29
C THR A 143 -11.13 -3.21 11.39
N THR A 144 -10.00 -3.75 11.85
CA THR A 144 -9.34 -4.94 11.25
C THR A 144 -8.62 -5.72 12.35
N ASN A 145 -8.53 -7.03 12.18
CA ASN A 145 -7.81 -7.92 13.09
C ASN A 145 -6.38 -8.19 12.60
N LEU A 146 -5.49 -8.49 13.54
CA LEU A 146 -4.09 -8.85 13.27
C LEU A 146 -3.58 -9.78 14.37
N PRO A 147 -2.74 -10.80 14.05
CA PRO A 147 -1.89 -11.42 15.05
C PRO A 147 -0.99 -10.36 15.71
N LEU A 148 -0.87 -10.38 17.03
CA LEU A 148 -0.02 -9.44 17.75
C LEU A 148 1.45 -9.53 17.32
N ALA A 149 1.91 -10.72 16.92
CA ALA A 149 3.24 -10.95 16.36
C ALA A 149 3.54 -10.16 15.09
N ASP A 150 2.52 -9.73 14.33
CA ASP A 150 2.67 -8.91 13.13
C ASP A 150 2.69 -7.40 13.43
N LEU A 151 2.41 -7.01 14.66
CA LEU A 151 2.55 -5.65 15.17
C LEU A 151 3.87 -5.42 15.91
N ARG A 152 4.69 -6.46 16.11
CA ARG A 152 5.97 -6.44 16.86
C ARG A 152 7.14 -6.82 15.96
N GLY A 153 8.36 -6.59 16.44
CA GLY A 153 9.58 -7.00 15.77
C GLY A 153 9.89 -6.20 14.50
N GLY A 154 9.61 -4.90 14.49
CA GLY A 154 9.87 -4.01 13.37
C GLY A 154 9.02 -4.30 12.12
N LYS A 155 7.81 -4.85 12.30
CA LYS A 155 6.90 -5.22 11.21
C LYS A 155 5.77 -4.21 10.98
N ALA A 156 5.50 -3.33 11.95
CA ALA A 156 4.39 -2.38 11.90
C ALA A 156 4.74 -1.02 12.48
N TRP A 157 4.14 0.03 11.94
CA TRP A 157 4.35 1.42 12.33
C TRP A 157 3.02 2.17 12.44
N LEU A 158 2.96 3.11 13.35
CA LEU A 158 2.00 4.19 13.35
C LEU A 158 2.62 5.34 12.56
N VAL A 159 2.21 5.53 11.30
CA VAL A 159 2.82 6.51 10.40
C VAL A 159 1.96 7.76 10.25
N HIS A 160 2.61 8.91 10.16
CA HIS A 160 1.98 10.23 10.01
C HIS A 160 2.49 11.03 8.81
N THR A 161 3.55 10.53 8.15
CA THR A 161 4.16 11.18 6.98
C THR A 161 4.29 10.16 5.85
N TYR A 162 4.01 10.62 4.64
CA TYR A 162 4.18 9.87 3.39
C TYR A 162 4.95 10.73 2.40
N ASP A 163 6.05 10.19 1.85
CA ASP A 163 6.92 10.83 0.86
C ASP A 163 7.39 12.24 1.26
N GLY A 164 7.68 12.43 2.54
CA GLY A 164 8.18 13.69 3.13
C GLY A 164 7.09 14.68 3.53
N PHE A 165 5.83 14.42 3.25
CA PHE A 165 4.71 15.31 3.57
C PHE A 165 3.80 14.72 4.66
N ALA A 166 3.14 15.57 5.43
CA ALA A 166 2.10 15.14 6.34
C ALA A 166 1.05 14.31 5.59
N LEU A 167 0.62 13.22 6.20
CA LEU A 167 -0.33 12.30 5.58
C LEU A 167 -1.66 13.00 5.35
N SER A 168 -2.13 13.00 4.10
CA SER A 168 -3.41 13.61 3.75
C SER A 168 -4.59 12.89 4.43
N PRO A 169 -5.69 13.58 4.70
CA PRO A 169 -6.87 12.97 5.31
C PRO A 169 -7.35 11.72 4.55
N GLU A 170 -7.37 11.75 3.20
CA GLU A 170 -7.85 10.66 2.35
C GLU A 170 -6.95 9.42 2.46
N HIS A 171 -5.66 9.60 2.76
CA HIS A 171 -4.70 8.52 2.98
C HIS A 171 -4.57 8.11 4.45
N GLY A 172 -5.37 8.71 5.35
CA GLY A 172 -5.49 8.28 6.74
C GLY A 172 -4.88 9.23 7.76
N GLY A 173 -4.60 10.50 7.38
CA GLY A 173 -4.10 11.52 8.32
C GLY A 173 -5.09 11.82 9.46
N PRO A 174 -4.59 12.24 10.65
CA PRO A 174 -3.20 12.56 10.94
C PRO A 174 -2.28 11.34 11.07
N ALA A 175 -2.81 10.14 11.41
CA ALA A 175 -2.01 8.92 11.50
C ALA A 175 -2.77 7.69 11.03
N ARG A 176 -2.03 6.77 10.44
CA ARG A 176 -2.52 5.45 10.05
C ARG A 176 -1.60 4.34 10.52
N LEU A 177 -2.12 3.13 10.61
CA LEU A 177 -1.31 1.94 10.74
C LEU A 177 -0.65 1.58 9.40
N LEU A 178 0.59 1.10 9.44
CA LEU A 178 1.32 0.53 8.31
C LEU A 178 1.79 -0.88 8.69
N VAL A 179 1.25 -1.89 8.00
CA VAL A 179 1.62 -3.32 8.12
C VAL A 179 1.91 -3.82 6.69
N PRO A 180 3.10 -3.54 6.15
CA PRO A 180 3.35 -3.61 4.71
C PRO A 180 3.42 -5.04 4.16
N HIS A 181 3.66 -6.06 5.00
CA HIS A 181 3.72 -7.46 4.60
C HIS A 181 2.33 -8.10 4.42
N LEU A 182 1.26 -7.41 4.82
CA LEU A 182 -0.12 -7.83 4.60
C LEU A 182 -0.81 -6.93 3.58
N TYR A 183 -1.92 -7.40 3.02
CA TYR A 183 -2.74 -6.54 2.15
C TYR A 183 -3.14 -5.26 2.88
N PHE A 184 -3.21 -4.16 2.13
CA PHE A 184 -3.25 -2.80 2.66
C PHE A 184 -4.53 -2.44 3.44
N TRP A 185 -5.58 -3.27 3.39
CA TRP A 185 -6.73 -3.09 4.29
C TRP A 185 -6.37 -3.35 5.77
N LYS A 186 -5.31 -4.15 6.04
CA LYS A 186 -4.74 -4.36 7.39
C LYS A 186 -4.04 -3.12 7.93
N SER A 187 -3.66 -2.20 7.05
CA SER A 187 -3.06 -0.91 7.39
C SER A 187 -4.14 0.15 7.59
N ALA A 188 -4.87 0.09 8.71
CA ALA A 188 -6.03 0.93 8.98
C ALA A 188 -5.73 2.42 8.95
N LYS A 189 -6.53 3.19 8.19
CA LYS A 189 -6.49 4.66 8.17
C LYS A 189 -7.10 5.24 9.47
N TRP A 190 -6.71 6.47 9.80
CA TRP A 190 -7.31 7.20 10.93
C TRP A 190 -7.29 6.40 12.22
N VAL A 191 -6.17 5.74 12.47
CA VAL A 191 -6.06 4.80 13.58
C VAL A 191 -6.28 5.51 14.92
N ARG A 192 -7.10 4.87 15.78
CA ARG A 192 -7.46 5.33 17.09
C ARG A 192 -6.85 4.48 18.20
N GLY A 193 -6.67 3.18 17.95
CA GLY A 193 -6.11 2.29 18.96
C GLY A 193 -6.10 0.83 18.59
N LEU A 194 -5.53 0.06 19.50
CA LEU A 194 -5.48 -1.39 19.50
C LEU A 194 -6.23 -1.92 20.72
N ARG A 195 -7.09 -2.90 20.52
CA ARG A 195 -7.61 -3.75 21.59
C ARG A 195 -6.95 -5.12 21.47
N LEU A 196 -6.14 -5.45 22.47
CA LEU A 196 -5.45 -6.72 22.52
C LEU A 196 -6.37 -7.82 23.05
N GLY A 197 -6.27 -9.04 22.53
CA GLY A 197 -7.16 -10.15 22.87
C GLY A 197 -6.49 -11.51 22.75
N LEU A 198 -7.05 -12.49 23.46
CA LEU A 198 -6.58 -13.89 23.45
C LEU A 198 -7.05 -14.67 22.22
N ARG A 199 -7.99 -14.10 21.44
CA ARG A 199 -8.59 -14.74 20.26
C ARG A 199 -8.58 -13.75 19.09
N ASP A 200 -8.61 -14.31 17.90
CA ASP A 200 -8.84 -13.56 16.68
C ASP A 200 -10.31 -13.15 16.59
N GLU A 201 -10.56 -11.87 16.34
CA GLU A 201 -11.89 -11.32 16.19
C GLU A 201 -11.96 -10.57 14.86
N PRO A 202 -12.78 -11.02 13.89
CA PRO A 202 -12.89 -10.40 12.58
C PRO A 202 -13.21 -8.91 12.66
N GLY A 203 -12.49 -8.11 11.88
CA GLY A 203 -12.80 -6.70 11.68
C GLY A 203 -13.87 -6.48 10.60
N PHE A 204 -13.94 -5.25 10.05
CA PHE A 204 -14.99 -4.86 9.11
C PHE A 204 -14.98 -5.72 7.84
N TRP A 205 -13.85 -5.81 7.12
CA TRP A 205 -13.78 -6.56 5.87
C TRP A 205 -13.79 -8.06 6.10
N GLU A 206 -13.13 -8.53 7.14
CA GLU A 206 -13.09 -9.94 7.51
C GLU A 206 -14.49 -10.47 7.85
N SER A 207 -15.35 -9.66 8.49
CA SER A 207 -16.73 -10.04 8.82
C SER A 207 -17.62 -10.17 7.58
N VAL A 208 -17.26 -9.53 6.46
CA VAL A 208 -18.01 -9.61 5.19
C VAL A 208 -17.33 -10.52 4.16
N GLY A 209 -16.36 -11.35 4.59
CA GLY A 209 -15.81 -12.43 3.77
C GLY A 209 -14.40 -12.23 3.23
N TYR A 210 -13.68 -11.19 3.63
CA TYR A 210 -12.24 -11.11 3.36
C TYR A 210 -11.48 -12.10 4.21
N HIS A 211 -10.25 -12.43 3.78
CA HIS A 211 -9.39 -13.36 4.50
C HIS A 211 -8.95 -12.78 5.85
N ASP A 212 -8.94 -13.59 6.92
CA ASP A 212 -8.63 -13.11 8.28
C ASP A 212 -7.17 -12.65 8.41
N TYR A 213 -6.23 -13.22 7.67
CA TYR A 213 -4.81 -12.83 7.69
C TYR A 213 -4.43 -11.85 6.58
N GLY A 214 -4.66 -12.21 5.31
CA GLY A 214 -4.47 -11.32 4.18
C GLY A 214 -3.03 -11.17 3.69
N ASP A 215 -2.29 -12.29 3.55
CA ASP A 215 -0.96 -12.35 2.95
C ASP A 215 -1.05 -12.18 1.41
N PRO A 216 -0.44 -11.12 0.83
CA PRO A 216 -0.48 -10.90 -0.62
C PRO A 216 0.29 -11.97 -1.42
N TRP A 217 1.34 -12.55 -0.85
CA TRP A 217 2.15 -13.58 -1.52
C TRP A 217 1.46 -14.92 -1.59
N ARG A 218 0.47 -15.15 -0.73
CA ARG A 218 -0.41 -16.32 -0.73
C ARG A 218 -1.76 -16.06 -1.37
N GLU A 219 -1.95 -14.87 -1.96
CA GLU A 219 -3.22 -14.38 -2.54
C GLU A 219 -4.43 -14.44 -1.59
N GLN A 220 -4.22 -14.35 -0.29
CA GLN A 220 -5.26 -14.42 0.74
C GLN A 220 -6.20 -13.20 0.68
N ARG A 221 -7.10 -13.16 -0.30
CA ARG A 221 -8.05 -12.05 -0.56
C ARG A 221 -9.38 -12.27 0.14
N VAL A 222 -9.91 -13.48 0.04
CA VAL A 222 -11.22 -13.86 0.60
C VAL A 222 -11.08 -15.10 1.47
N ARG A 223 -12.09 -15.35 2.30
CA ARG A 223 -12.13 -16.53 3.15
C ARG A 223 -12.15 -17.80 2.28
N GLY A 224 -11.21 -18.69 2.52
CA GLY A 224 -11.04 -19.94 1.79
C GLY A 224 -9.93 -19.93 0.73
N ASP A 225 -9.23 -18.78 0.53
CA ASP A 225 -8.01 -18.71 -0.28
C ASP A 225 -6.82 -19.36 0.45
#